data_1d3ffcd245ecd28f6f5de04f51a218b2
#
_entry.id   1d3ffcd245ecd28f6f5de04f51a218b2
#
_cell.length_a   1.000
_cell.length_b   1.000
_cell.length_c   1.000
_cell.angle_alpha   90.00
_cell.angle_beta   90.00
_cell.angle_gamma   90.00
#
_symmetry.space_group_name_H-M   'P 1'
#
loop_
_entity.id
_entity.type
_entity.pdbx_description
1 polymer ?
#
loop_
_entity_poly.entity_id
_entity_poly.type
_entity_poly.pdbx_seq_one_letter_code
_entity_poly.pdbx_strand_id
1 'polypeptide(L)'
;MSKEFSITGNKAILNLSEQFFNDINELLNSNSFFDLTKSFINYHKEESSRVYTYIEQFFINSSVDALSRELVDILKLLTVMDIDEVSSKINKYHNLNKKKDGLLKIVEEFYNYWRSLERYSIIEQKEDSRGVGVVNFVEINEKLKNMILQAYRRVEMSIIGEWPKVYRQVPAAADASIMIRYFDKDFPEIYQDLNKIPFITQVMIETPYITYTKSNKRDGIFEEVYENPIFDTNINYKHFFCYPAKVGDNLIYIYFHRDLLTHGVSASNLFELADVKDIEEKTPDAIYIYGPKDKGNRKNSFYYDEENKLYVGYIAYSDKIDYFGYLKKMVLTLNNVINIKKGYLPIHGAGLSIVLQNDKTVNIVILGDSGAGKSESIEAFRSLAKDYIKEMTIVFDDMGSFRIKDGKVYAYGTEIGAFVRLDDLDAGYAFKQIDRSIFMNPDKVNSRLIMPVASFEEINKGYEVDFFLYADNYSAVLDGESSIDILDEKKEALRIFKRGGRLAKGTTTETGLVKTYFANPFGPVQKMEECDKLLDQYFETLYKNKIKVGTIRTQLALDNMQFAGPKAAAIELFELIKNM
;
A
#
# COMPACT_ATOMS: atom_id res chain seq x y z
N MET A 1 -10.90 16.65 -16.54
CA MET A 1 -10.22 16.95 -15.28
C MET A 1 -11.16 16.84 -14.10
N SER A 2 -10.68 16.45 -12.95
CA SER A 2 -11.44 16.39 -11.71
C SER A 2 -11.83 17.83 -11.30
N LYS A 3 -12.94 17.99 -10.56
CA LYS A 3 -13.26 19.24 -9.89
C LYS A 3 -12.06 19.71 -9.06
N GLU A 4 -11.93 21.01 -8.83
CA GLU A 4 -10.92 21.62 -7.94
C GLU A 4 -10.87 20.94 -6.57
N PHE A 5 -12.05 20.56 -6.05
CA PHE A 5 -12.23 19.87 -4.79
C PHE A 5 -13.37 18.86 -4.88
N SER A 6 -13.23 17.73 -4.20
CA SER A 6 -14.30 16.74 -4.06
C SER A 6 -14.16 15.91 -2.79
N ILE A 7 -15.30 15.61 -2.16
CA ILE A 7 -15.41 14.65 -1.07
C ILE A 7 -16.22 13.46 -1.56
N THR A 8 -15.72 12.24 -1.33
CA THR A 8 -16.41 10.98 -1.66
C THR A 8 -16.19 10.00 -0.51
N GLY A 9 -17.25 9.69 0.22
CA GLY A 9 -17.14 8.95 1.48
C GLY A 9 -16.28 9.71 2.48
N ASN A 10 -15.22 9.07 2.99
CA ASN A 10 -14.26 9.66 3.92
C ASN A 10 -13.02 10.27 3.22
N LYS A 11 -13.01 10.42 1.89
CA LYS A 11 -11.86 10.90 1.12
C LYS A 11 -12.09 12.28 0.56
N ALA A 12 -11.17 13.21 0.84
CA ALA A 12 -11.09 14.54 0.25
C ALA A 12 -9.96 14.60 -0.77
N ILE A 13 -10.24 15.08 -1.97
CA ILE A 13 -9.26 15.24 -3.04
C ILE A 13 -9.21 16.71 -3.45
N LEU A 14 -8.02 17.29 -3.36
CA LEU A 14 -7.71 18.67 -3.75
C LEU A 14 -6.88 18.66 -5.04
N ASN A 15 -7.34 19.33 -6.09
CA ASN A 15 -6.56 19.54 -7.30
C ASN A 15 -5.85 20.90 -7.22
N LEU A 16 -4.63 20.87 -6.72
CA LEU A 16 -3.82 22.08 -6.51
C LEU A 16 -3.24 22.67 -7.81
N SER A 17 -3.40 21.97 -8.95
CA SER A 17 -3.06 22.52 -10.27
C SER A 17 -4.09 23.53 -10.77
N GLU A 18 -5.35 23.33 -10.38
CA GLU A 18 -6.44 24.22 -10.79
C GLU A 18 -6.63 25.39 -9.82
N GLN A 19 -6.32 25.18 -8.54
CA GLN A 19 -6.45 26.21 -7.52
C GLN A 19 -5.36 26.10 -6.46
N PHE A 20 -4.52 27.14 -6.39
CA PHE A 20 -3.55 27.35 -5.33
C PHE A 20 -3.90 28.61 -4.55
N PHE A 21 -3.81 28.54 -3.21
CA PHE A 21 -4.11 29.66 -2.33
C PHE A 21 -2.80 30.36 -1.93
N ASN A 22 -2.76 31.68 -2.05
CA ASN A 22 -1.60 32.48 -1.62
C ASN A 22 -1.69 32.89 -0.16
N ASP A 23 -2.92 33.05 0.37
CA ASP A 23 -3.17 33.46 1.73
C ASP A 23 -4.48 32.85 2.30
N ILE A 24 -4.70 33.10 3.60
CA ILE A 24 -5.88 32.62 4.33
C ILE A 24 -7.18 33.17 3.74
N ASN A 25 -7.17 34.41 3.25
CA ASN A 25 -8.38 35.03 2.72
C ASN A 25 -8.80 34.36 1.40
N GLU A 26 -7.85 34.05 0.51
CA GLU A 26 -8.12 33.27 -0.69
C GLU A 26 -8.66 31.87 -0.35
N LEU A 27 -8.04 31.18 0.63
CA LEU A 27 -8.50 29.88 1.10
C LEU A 27 -9.97 29.93 1.58
N LEU A 28 -10.31 30.87 2.47
CA LEU A 28 -11.64 30.98 3.04
C LEU A 28 -12.71 31.49 2.04
N ASN A 29 -12.29 32.15 0.95
CA ASN A 29 -13.17 32.59 -0.13
C ASN A 29 -13.35 31.55 -1.22
N SER A 30 -12.65 30.43 -1.17
CA SER A 30 -12.68 29.42 -2.23
C SER A 30 -13.98 28.61 -2.24
N ASN A 31 -14.33 28.10 -3.43
CA ASN A 31 -15.41 27.12 -3.57
C ASN A 31 -15.09 25.83 -2.79
N SER A 32 -13.83 25.45 -2.73
CA SER A 32 -13.38 24.26 -1.99
C SER A 32 -13.69 24.37 -0.49
N PHE A 33 -13.46 25.55 0.11
CA PHE A 33 -13.79 25.78 1.52
C PHE A 33 -15.31 25.81 1.77
N PHE A 34 -16.05 26.40 0.83
CA PHE A 34 -17.51 26.36 0.89
C PHE A 34 -18.07 24.93 0.78
N ASP A 35 -17.57 24.13 -0.17
CA ASP A 35 -17.99 22.73 -0.36
C ASP A 35 -17.63 21.87 0.87
N LEU A 36 -16.45 22.10 1.48
CA LEU A 36 -16.08 21.46 2.74
C LEU A 36 -17.04 21.82 3.87
N THR A 37 -17.36 23.10 4.01
CA THR A 37 -18.30 23.59 5.03
C THR A 37 -19.69 22.99 4.85
N LYS A 38 -20.14 22.90 3.63
CA LYS A 38 -21.41 22.26 3.27
C LYS A 38 -21.41 20.76 3.60
N SER A 39 -20.32 20.07 3.30
CA SER A 39 -20.16 18.66 3.65
C SER A 39 -20.18 18.43 5.16
N PHE A 40 -19.49 19.27 5.93
CA PHE A 40 -19.51 19.27 7.38
C PHE A 40 -20.93 19.42 7.96
N ILE A 41 -21.69 20.41 7.47
CA ILE A 41 -23.07 20.65 7.93
C ILE A 41 -23.98 19.47 7.60
N ASN A 42 -23.87 18.91 6.37
CA ASN A 42 -24.64 17.73 5.98
C ASN A 42 -24.34 16.53 6.88
N TYR A 43 -23.05 16.25 7.12
CA TYR A 43 -22.61 15.17 8.01
C TYR A 43 -23.25 15.27 9.39
N HIS A 44 -23.18 16.44 10.03
CA HIS A 44 -23.75 16.65 11.36
C HIS A 44 -25.28 16.68 11.37
N LYS A 45 -25.90 17.06 10.26
CA LYS A 45 -27.36 17.00 10.07
C LYS A 45 -27.87 15.57 9.97
N GLU A 46 -27.20 14.73 9.16
CA GLU A 46 -27.52 13.30 8.99
C GLU A 46 -27.37 12.54 10.31
N GLU A 47 -26.31 12.82 11.07
CA GLU A 47 -26.06 12.24 12.37
C GLU A 47 -26.95 12.84 13.50
N SER A 48 -27.79 13.84 13.21
CA SER A 48 -28.58 14.56 14.21
C SER A 48 -27.78 15.02 15.44
N SER A 49 -26.56 15.48 15.18
CA SER A 49 -25.57 15.75 16.22
C SER A 49 -25.86 17.01 17.03
N ARG A 50 -25.30 17.09 18.24
CA ARG A 50 -25.37 18.30 19.06
C ARG A 50 -24.74 19.52 18.39
N VAL A 51 -23.76 19.32 17.52
CA VAL A 51 -23.12 20.39 16.73
C VAL A 51 -24.12 21.00 15.74
N TYR A 52 -24.94 20.18 15.08
CA TYR A 52 -25.99 20.68 14.21
C TYR A 52 -27.01 21.53 14.96
N THR A 53 -27.39 21.12 16.18
CA THR A 53 -28.27 21.94 17.06
C THR A 53 -27.64 23.31 17.37
N TYR A 54 -26.33 23.38 17.61
CA TYR A 54 -25.66 24.67 17.78
C TYR A 54 -25.72 25.51 16.51
N ILE A 55 -25.44 24.93 15.35
CA ILE A 55 -25.50 25.63 14.06
C ILE A 55 -26.90 26.23 13.85
N GLU A 56 -27.97 25.47 14.08
CA GLU A 56 -29.36 25.97 13.96
C GLU A 56 -29.68 27.10 14.95
N GLN A 57 -29.10 27.07 16.15
CA GLN A 57 -29.29 28.14 17.15
C GLN A 57 -28.59 29.45 16.79
N PHE A 58 -27.51 29.39 16.01
CA PHE A 58 -26.78 30.58 15.52
C PHE A 58 -27.41 31.20 14.29
N PHE A 59 -27.99 30.38 13.43
CA PHE A 59 -28.45 30.80 12.11
C PHE A 59 -29.93 30.52 11.90
N ILE A 60 -30.68 31.52 11.51
CA ILE A 60 -32.15 31.46 11.34
C ILE A 60 -32.56 30.83 10.01
N ASN A 61 -31.66 30.17 9.31
CA ASN A 61 -31.90 29.64 7.96
C ASN A 61 -32.10 28.12 7.95
N SER A 62 -33.01 27.67 7.10
CA SER A 62 -33.40 26.25 6.97
C SER A 62 -32.63 25.47 5.89
N SER A 63 -31.91 26.14 4.98
CA SER A 63 -31.17 25.46 3.94
C SER A 63 -29.68 25.29 4.30
N VAL A 64 -29.11 24.12 3.99
CA VAL A 64 -27.70 23.84 4.24
C VAL A 64 -26.79 24.84 3.53
N ASP A 65 -27.14 25.27 2.32
CA ASP A 65 -26.36 26.24 1.56
C ASP A 65 -26.32 27.62 2.25
N ALA A 66 -27.43 28.07 2.83
CA ALA A 66 -27.49 29.33 3.57
C ALA A 66 -26.68 29.24 4.86
N LEU A 67 -26.83 28.14 5.61
CA LEU A 67 -26.06 27.86 6.84
C LEU A 67 -24.55 27.82 6.55
N SER A 68 -24.17 27.22 5.41
CA SER A 68 -22.75 27.14 5.00
C SER A 68 -22.17 28.52 4.71
N ARG A 69 -22.88 29.37 3.98
CA ARG A 69 -22.46 30.75 3.70
C ARG A 69 -22.31 31.56 4.98
N GLU A 70 -23.26 31.46 5.88
CA GLU A 70 -23.20 32.19 7.14
C GLU A 70 -22.04 31.72 8.05
N LEU A 71 -21.79 30.42 8.11
CA LEU A 71 -20.64 29.89 8.86
C LEU A 71 -19.33 30.37 8.23
N VAL A 72 -19.18 30.31 6.91
CA VAL A 72 -18.01 30.84 6.20
C VAL A 72 -17.81 32.32 6.49
N ASP A 73 -18.88 33.15 6.45
CA ASP A 73 -18.79 34.59 6.71
C ASP A 73 -18.32 34.88 8.15
N ILE A 74 -18.81 34.16 9.14
CA ILE A 74 -18.36 34.29 10.54
C ILE A 74 -16.89 33.88 10.67
N LEU A 75 -16.50 32.74 10.09
CA LEU A 75 -15.11 32.30 10.17
C LEU A 75 -14.15 33.32 9.54
N LYS A 76 -14.53 33.94 8.41
CA LYS A 76 -13.75 35.05 7.81
C LYS A 76 -13.61 36.24 8.76
N LEU A 77 -14.71 36.68 9.36
CA LEU A 77 -14.67 37.81 10.31
C LEU A 77 -13.75 37.52 11.49
N LEU A 78 -13.82 36.31 12.06
CA LEU A 78 -13.02 35.88 13.20
C LEU A 78 -11.52 35.68 12.86
N THR A 79 -11.13 35.66 11.60
CA THR A 79 -9.68 35.71 11.26
C THR A 79 -9.08 37.10 11.39
N VAL A 80 -9.90 38.18 11.45
CA VAL A 80 -9.46 39.58 11.46
C VAL A 80 -10.00 40.40 12.64
N MET A 81 -11.03 39.93 13.33
CA MET A 81 -11.68 40.58 14.46
C MET A 81 -11.93 39.57 15.58
N ASP A 82 -11.86 40.01 16.85
CA ASP A 82 -12.30 39.16 17.95
C ASP A 82 -13.85 39.10 18.04
N ILE A 83 -14.36 38.14 18.82
CA ILE A 83 -15.80 37.87 18.92
C ILE A 83 -16.58 39.06 19.48
N ASP A 84 -15.99 39.85 20.40
CA ASP A 84 -16.63 41.03 21.00
C ASP A 84 -16.68 42.18 19.98
N GLU A 85 -15.65 42.34 19.16
CA GLU A 85 -15.68 43.30 18.06
C GLU A 85 -16.71 42.93 17.01
N VAL A 86 -16.81 41.64 16.60
CA VAL A 86 -17.83 41.18 15.68
C VAL A 86 -19.22 41.42 16.23
N SER A 87 -19.44 41.11 17.52
CA SER A 87 -20.72 41.29 18.19
C SER A 87 -21.13 42.76 18.35
N SER A 88 -20.16 43.66 18.58
CA SER A 88 -20.43 45.08 18.76
C SER A 88 -20.57 45.87 17.46
N LYS A 89 -19.82 45.50 16.41
CA LYS A 89 -19.74 46.26 15.14
C LYS A 89 -20.71 45.75 14.08
N ILE A 90 -21.15 44.49 14.14
CA ILE A 90 -21.97 43.88 13.11
C ILE A 90 -23.33 43.49 13.65
N ASN A 91 -24.34 44.27 13.32
CA ASN A 91 -25.71 44.12 13.84
C ASN A 91 -26.28 42.70 13.68
N LYS A 92 -25.99 42.06 12.58
CA LYS A 92 -26.40 40.66 12.30
C LYS A 92 -25.89 39.68 13.38
N TYR A 93 -24.74 39.96 14.00
CA TYR A 93 -24.05 39.07 14.93
C TYR A 93 -23.99 39.64 16.37
N HIS A 94 -24.87 40.58 16.74
CA HIS A 94 -24.84 41.32 18.02
C HIS A 94 -24.92 40.46 19.29
N ASN A 95 -25.26 39.16 19.18
CA ASN A 95 -25.31 38.22 20.32
C ASN A 95 -24.30 37.09 20.17
N LEU A 96 -23.35 37.17 19.23
CA LEU A 96 -22.42 36.08 18.96
C LEU A 96 -21.57 35.73 20.18
N ASN A 97 -21.08 36.75 20.91
CA ASN A 97 -20.25 36.58 22.10
C ASN A 97 -20.99 35.93 23.27
N LYS A 98 -22.32 36.04 23.35
CA LYS A 98 -23.12 35.36 24.40
C LYS A 98 -23.21 33.84 24.17
N LYS A 99 -22.87 33.39 23.01
CA LYS A 99 -22.92 31.97 22.61
C LYS A 99 -21.54 31.43 22.22
N LYS A 100 -20.44 32.07 22.67
CA LYS A 100 -19.07 31.76 22.29
C LYS A 100 -18.70 30.29 22.48
N ASP A 101 -19.17 29.63 23.54
CA ASP A 101 -18.87 28.23 23.82
C ASP A 101 -19.45 27.29 22.75
N GLY A 102 -20.65 27.59 22.25
CA GLY A 102 -21.26 26.85 21.14
C GLY A 102 -20.53 27.09 19.82
N LEU A 103 -20.09 28.31 19.56
CA LEU A 103 -19.30 28.64 18.36
C LEU A 103 -17.92 27.99 18.40
N LEU A 104 -17.24 28.02 19.54
CA LEU A 104 -15.98 27.32 19.73
C LEU A 104 -16.15 25.82 19.45
N LYS A 105 -17.23 25.22 19.95
CA LYS A 105 -17.50 23.80 19.69
C LYS A 105 -17.73 23.51 18.20
N ILE A 106 -18.40 24.40 17.47
CA ILE A 106 -18.56 24.26 16.01
C ILE A 106 -17.18 24.30 15.32
N VAL A 107 -16.32 25.24 15.69
CA VAL A 107 -14.98 25.41 15.11
C VAL A 107 -14.08 24.19 15.39
N GLU A 108 -14.08 23.70 16.63
CA GLU A 108 -13.35 22.51 17.03
C GLU A 108 -13.80 21.27 16.21
N GLU A 109 -15.12 21.06 16.10
CA GLU A 109 -15.65 19.92 15.37
C GLU A 109 -15.49 20.08 13.85
N PHE A 110 -15.48 21.30 13.32
CA PHE A 110 -15.15 21.53 11.92
C PHE A 110 -13.71 21.16 11.60
N TYR A 111 -12.77 21.51 12.48
CA TYR A 111 -11.38 21.11 12.34
C TYR A 111 -11.19 19.59 12.53
N ASN A 112 -11.92 18.98 13.49
CA ASN A 112 -11.93 17.53 13.68
C ASN A 112 -12.50 16.80 12.46
N TYR A 113 -13.58 17.32 11.87
CA TYR A 113 -14.15 16.77 10.64
C TYR A 113 -13.14 16.79 9.49
N TRP A 114 -12.46 17.92 9.26
CA TRP A 114 -11.39 18.01 8.27
C TRP A 114 -10.30 16.97 8.49
N ARG A 115 -9.86 16.79 9.73
CA ARG A 115 -8.83 15.82 10.10
C ARG A 115 -9.27 14.37 10.01
N SER A 116 -10.57 14.09 10.13
CA SER A 116 -11.11 12.73 10.02
C SER A 116 -11.16 12.23 8.58
N LEU A 117 -11.09 13.13 7.59
CA LEU A 117 -11.03 12.77 6.19
C LEU A 117 -9.61 12.29 5.82
N GLU A 118 -9.53 11.28 4.97
CA GLU A 118 -8.30 10.96 4.23
C GLU A 118 -8.10 12.01 3.14
N ARG A 119 -7.03 12.78 3.20
CA ARG A 119 -6.82 13.97 2.37
C ARG A 119 -5.72 13.74 1.36
N TYR A 120 -6.06 13.92 0.09
CA TYR A 120 -5.14 13.76 -1.02
C TYR A 120 -5.03 15.07 -1.79
N SER A 121 -3.83 15.43 -2.20
CA SER A 121 -3.62 16.47 -3.18
C SER A 121 -3.10 15.93 -4.50
N ILE A 122 -3.51 16.56 -5.60
CA ILE A 122 -3.09 16.22 -6.95
C ILE A 122 -2.48 17.45 -7.58
N ILE A 123 -1.29 17.29 -8.17
CA ILE A 123 -0.59 18.34 -8.90
C ILE A 123 -0.23 17.81 -10.28
N GLU A 124 -0.66 18.52 -11.33
CA GLU A 124 -0.32 18.21 -12.71
C GLU A 124 1.00 18.88 -13.08
N GLN A 125 1.97 18.09 -13.51
CA GLN A 125 3.25 18.57 -13.99
C GLN A 125 3.13 18.98 -15.46
N LYS A 126 3.38 20.25 -15.78
CA LYS A 126 3.45 20.74 -17.16
C LYS A 126 4.81 20.40 -17.77
N GLU A 127 4.83 20.11 -19.08
CA GLU A 127 6.01 19.57 -19.80
C GLU A 127 7.29 20.44 -19.66
N ASP A 128 7.16 21.75 -19.51
CA ASP A 128 8.30 22.69 -19.47
C ASP A 128 8.94 22.89 -18.08
N SER A 129 8.46 22.23 -17.02
CA SER A 129 8.94 22.45 -15.64
C SER A 129 10.13 21.54 -15.29
N ARG A 130 11.31 21.81 -15.84
CA ARG A 130 12.55 21.09 -15.50
C ARG A 130 13.01 21.44 -14.07
N GLY A 131 13.02 20.48 -13.17
CA GLY A 131 13.66 20.59 -11.83
C GLY A 131 12.94 21.47 -10.80
N VAL A 132 12.25 22.51 -11.20
CA VAL A 132 11.52 23.44 -10.31
C VAL A 132 10.22 22.81 -9.79
N GLY A 133 9.64 21.84 -10.50
CA GLY A 133 8.38 21.17 -10.13
C GLY A 133 8.45 20.41 -8.81
N VAL A 134 9.58 19.79 -8.49
CA VAL A 134 9.75 18.97 -7.28
C VAL A 134 9.77 19.83 -6.01
N VAL A 135 10.51 20.94 -6.05
CA VAL A 135 10.58 21.88 -4.91
C VAL A 135 9.20 22.46 -4.64
N ASN A 136 8.48 22.85 -5.70
CA ASN A 136 7.12 23.38 -5.57
C ASN A 136 6.12 22.36 -5.01
N PHE A 137 6.28 21.08 -5.29
CA PHE A 137 5.38 20.03 -4.81
C PHE A 137 5.35 19.95 -3.28
N VAL A 138 6.51 19.88 -2.63
CA VAL A 138 6.63 19.86 -1.17
C VAL A 138 6.25 21.22 -0.56
N GLU A 139 6.72 22.33 -1.13
CA GLU A 139 6.42 23.68 -0.66
C GLU A 139 4.93 24.00 -0.70
N ILE A 140 4.21 23.57 -1.73
CA ILE A 140 2.77 23.78 -1.87
C ILE A 140 2.02 23.10 -0.72
N ASN A 141 2.38 21.86 -0.39
CA ASN A 141 1.74 21.13 0.71
C ASN A 141 2.04 21.78 2.07
N GLU A 142 3.28 22.21 2.32
CA GLU A 142 3.66 22.93 3.54
C GLU A 142 2.96 24.29 3.66
N LYS A 143 2.83 25.05 2.57
CA LYS A 143 2.06 26.30 2.56
C LYS A 143 0.59 26.07 2.89
N LEU A 144 -0.04 25.07 2.29
CA LEU A 144 -1.43 24.70 2.58
C LEU A 144 -1.61 24.32 4.05
N LYS A 145 -0.73 23.49 4.61
CA LYS A 145 -0.71 23.11 6.02
C LYS A 145 -0.64 24.32 6.94
N ASN A 146 0.29 25.23 6.66
CA ASN A 146 0.48 26.44 7.45
C ASN A 146 -0.73 27.38 7.38
N MET A 147 -1.34 27.56 6.21
CA MET A 147 -2.55 28.38 6.04
C MET A 147 -3.74 27.82 6.83
N ILE A 148 -3.99 26.51 6.74
CA ILE A 148 -5.09 25.88 7.48
C ILE A 148 -4.88 26.02 9.00
N LEU A 149 -3.68 25.73 9.49
CA LEU A 149 -3.35 25.87 10.90
C LEU A 149 -3.47 27.32 11.39
N GLN A 150 -2.98 28.28 10.63
CA GLN A 150 -3.10 29.69 10.95
C GLN A 150 -4.56 30.17 10.96
N ALA A 151 -5.36 29.77 9.97
CA ALA A 151 -6.79 30.10 9.95
C ALA A 151 -7.50 29.57 11.19
N TYR A 152 -7.33 28.26 11.49
CA TYR A 152 -7.90 27.63 12.67
C TYR A 152 -7.49 28.35 13.96
N ARG A 153 -6.18 28.60 14.16
CA ARG A 153 -5.66 29.25 15.38
C ARG A 153 -6.13 30.69 15.52
N ARG A 154 -6.25 31.47 14.44
CA ARG A 154 -6.79 32.83 14.51
C ARG A 154 -8.26 32.83 14.95
N VAL A 155 -9.07 31.94 14.38
CA VAL A 155 -10.49 31.82 14.74
C VAL A 155 -10.64 31.37 16.19
N GLU A 156 -9.90 30.33 16.62
CA GLU A 156 -9.88 29.85 17.99
C GLU A 156 -9.54 30.97 18.98
N MET A 157 -8.45 31.67 18.73
CA MET A 157 -7.98 32.80 19.55
C MET A 157 -9.00 33.93 19.62
N SER A 158 -9.62 34.28 18.50
CA SER A 158 -10.62 35.35 18.42
C SER A 158 -11.89 35.03 19.21
N ILE A 159 -12.21 33.75 19.41
CA ILE A 159 -13.35 33.30 20.23
C ILE A 159 -12.97 33.24 21.73
N ILE A 160 -11.81 32.65 22.04
CA ILE A 160 -11.37 32.42 23.42
C ILE A 160 -10.88 33.73 24.06
N GLY A 161 -10.19 34.58 23.31
CA GLY A 161 -9.58 35.84 23.77
C GLY A 161 -8.18 35.68 24.37
N GLU A 162 -7.66 34.45 24.48
CA GLU A 162 -6.32 34.18 25.00
C GLU A 162 -5.66 33.03 24.25
N TRP A 163 -4.31 33.02 24.21
CA TRP A 163 -3.55 31.98 23.57
C TRP A 163 -3.56 30.68 24.36
N PRO A 164 -3.72 29.52 23.69
CA PRO A 164 -3.57 28.22 24.34
C PRO A 164 -2.20 28.06 25.00
N LYS A 165 -2.16 27.48 26.19
CA LYS A 165 -0.90 27.20 26.93
C LYS A 165 -0.13 26.02 26.32
N VAL A 166 -0.83 25.12 25.62
CA VAL A 166 -0.25 23.93 24.99
C VAL A 166 -0.71 23.86 23.55
N TYR A 167 0.26 23.90 22.63
CA TYR A 167 0.03 23.73 21.19
C TYR A 167 0.35 22.30 20.78
N ARG A 168 -0.57 21.66 20.08
CA ARG A 168 -0.31 20.39 19.37
C ARG A 168 -0.34 20.65 17.89
N GLN A 169 0.81 20.45 17.24
CA GLN A 169 0.89 20.49 15.78
C GLN A 169 0.51 19.11 15.24
N VAL A 170 -0.47 19.09 14.37
CA VAL A 170 -0.98 17.89 13.71
C VAL A 170 -1.03 18.12 12.21
N PRO A 171 -0.93 17.06 11.39
CA PRO A 171 -1.09 17.18 9.94
C PRO A 171 -2.41 17.88 9.60
N ALA A 172 -2.35 18.93 8.81
CA ALA A 172 -3.52 19.74 8.45
C ALA A 172 -3.73 19.87 6.95
N ALA A 173 -2.69 19.60 6.13
CA ALA A 173 -2.80 19.53 4.68
C ALA A 173 -3.16 18.11 4.21
N ALA A 174 -2.75 17.75 3.00
CA ALA A 174 -2.96 16.41 2.47
C ALA A 174 -2.12 15.37 3.23
N ASP A 175 -2.72 14.23 3.51
CA ASP A 175 -2.02 13.07 4.08
C ASP A 175 -1.12 12.41 3.04
N ALA A 176 -1.50 12.51 1.76
CA ALA A 176 -0.66 12.14 0.64
C ALA A 176 -0.91 13.04 -0.57
N SER A 177 0.14 13.25 -1.35
CA SER A 177 0.10 14.06 -2.57
C SER A 177 0.68 13.27 -3.73
N ILE A 178 0.08 13.39 -4.90
CA ILE A 178 0.58 12.79 -6.14
C ILE A 178 0.85 13.87 -7.18
N MET A 179 1.99 13.75 -7.84
CA MET A 179 2.28 14.53 -9.04
C MET A 179 1.93 13.66 -10.24
N ILE A 180 1.17 14.22 -11.17
CA ILE A 180 0.69 13.49 -12.34
C ILE A 180 1.14 14.17 -13.64
N ARG A 181 1.38 13.35 -14.68
CA ARG A 181 1.68 13.80 -16.03
C ARG A 181 0.95 12.92 -17.06
N TYR A 182 0.51 13.48 -18.16
CA TYR A 182 -0.02 12.73 -19.30
C TYR A 182 1.14 12.32 -20.22
N PHE A 183 1.10 11.08 -20.71
CA PHE A 183 2.05 10.55 -21.69
C PHE A 183 1.26 10.04 -22.88
N ASP A 184 1.73 10.37 -24.06
CA ASP A 184 1.20 9.79 -25.31
C ASP A 184 1.99 8.53 -25.63
N LYS A 185 1.42 7.37 -25.29
CA LYS A 185 2.02 6.06 -25.51
C LYS A 185 1.53 5.46 -26.83
N ASP A 186 2.45 4.86 -27.56
CA ASP A 186 2.10 4.06 -28.75
C ASP A 186 1.51 2.71 -28.31
N PHE A 187 0.27 2.78 -27.78
CA PHE A 187 -0.48 1.59 -27.41
C PHE A 187 -1.18 0.98 -28.63
N PRO A 188 -1.35 -0.35 -28.69
CA PRO A 188 -2.27 -1.00 -29.61
C PRO A 188 -3.67 -0.37 -29.55
N GLU A 189 -4.39 -0.35 -30.67
CA GLU A 189 -5.69 0.35 -30.82
C GLU A 189 -6.66 0.05 -29.66
N ILE A 190 -6.73 -1.21 -29.24
CA ILE A 190 -7.61 -1.66 -28.15
C ILE A 190 -7.28 -1.02 -26.80
N TYR A 191 -6.04 -0.56 -26.57
CA TYR A 191 -5.57 0.06 -25.32
C TYR A 191 -5.35 1.57 -25.45
N GLN A 192 -5.58 2.17 -26.62
CA GLN A 192 -5.29 3.58 -26.94
C GLN A 192 -5.99 4.56 -25.97
N ASP A 193 -7.18 4.20 -25.54
CA ASP A 193 -7.94 4.99 -24.58
C ASP A 193 -7.28 5.16 -23.21
N LEU A 194 -6.33 4.29 -22.84
CA LEU A 194 -5.56 4.39 -21.60
C LEU A 194 -4.64 5.61 -21.57
N ASN A 195 -4.28 6.19 -22.74
CA ASN A 195 -3.56 7.45 -22.85
C ASN A 195 -4.31 8.65 -22.25
N LYS A 196 -5.64 8.51 -22.05
CA LYS A 196 -6.45 9.53 -21.38
C LYS A 196 -6.28 9.55 -19.86
N ILE A 197 -5.56 8.58 -19.29
CA ILE A 197 -5.32 8.44 -17.85
C ILE A 197 -3.93 9.01 -17.53
N PRO A 198 -3.82 9.96 -16.58
CA PRO A 198 -2.52 10.47 -16.17
C PRO A 198 -1.72 9.46 -15.36
N PHE A 199 -0.41 9.46 -15.57
CA PHE A 199 0.56 8.68 -14.81
C PHE A 199 1.04 9.44 -13.59
N ILE A 200 1.19 8.74 -12.48
CA ILE A 200 1.86 9.25 -11.28
C ILE A 200 3.37 9.25 -11.55
N THR A 201 3.99 10.40 -11.36
CA THR A 201 5.45 10.58 -11.51
C THR A 201 6.15 10.80 -10.18
N GLN A 202 5.42 11.22 -9.15
CA GLN A 202 5.94 11.37 -7.78
C GLN A 202 4.81 11.16 -6.77
N VAL A 203 5.18 10.65 -5.60
CA VAL A 203 4.28 10.48 -4.45
C VAL A 203 4.93 11.09 -3.23
N MET A 204 4.18 11.87 -2.46
CA MET A 204 4.55 12.35 -1.14
C MET A 204 3.56 11.79 -0.12
N ILE A 205 4.07 11.26 0.97
CA ILE A 205 3.25 10.69 2.06
C ILE A 205 3.65 11.38 3.35
N GLU A 206 2.67 11.96 4.05
CA GLU A 206 2.85 12.49 5.41
C GLU A 206 2.77 11.32 6.39
N THR A 207 3.89 10.86 6.88
CA THR A 207 3.97 9.67 7.75
C THR A 207 4.02 10.05 9.23
N PRO A 208 3.47 9.21 10.11
CA PRO A 208 2.79 7.94 9.83
C PRO A 208 1.45 8.14 9.14
N TYR A 209 1.25 7.45 8.03
CA TYR A 209 -0.01 7.51 7.28
C TYR A 209 -0.99 6.45 7.77
N ILE A 210 -2.15 6.88 8.27
CA ILE A 210 -3.20 5.98 8.76
C ILE A 210 -4.37 6.04 7.80
N THR A 211 -4.84 4.89 7.35
CA THR A 211 -5.96 4.78 6.43
C THR A 211 -6.95 3.70 6.87
N TYR A 212 -8.22 3.90 6.50
CA TYR A 212 -9.32 2.99 6.83
C TYR A 212 -9.97 2.49 5.55
N THR A 213 -9.84 1.18 5.32
CA THR A 213 -10.42 0.51 4.18
C THR A 213 -11.67 -0.27 4.57
N LYS A 214 -12.59 -0.48 3.63
CA LYS A 214 -13.87 -1.18 3.87
C LYS A 214 -13.67 -2.66 4.15
N SER A 215 -12.62 -3.27 3.60
CA SER A 215 -12.26 -4.67 3.79
C SER A 215 -10.84 -4.81 4.34
N ASN A 216 -10.55 -5.91 5.03
CA ASN A 216 -9.23 -6.24 5.58
C ASN A 216 -8.78 -7.66 5.22
N LYS A 217 -9.46 -8.31 4.28
CA LYS A 217 -9.13 -9.66 3.79
C LYS A 217 -9.48 -9.81 2.31
N ARG A 218 -8.87 -10.79 1.67
CA ARG A 218 -9.08 -11.15 0.28
C ARG A 218 -9.61 -12.58 0.15
N ASP A 219 -10.51 -12.78 -0.79
CA ASP A 219 -11.09 -14.08 -1.10
C ASP A 219 -10.63 -14.58 -2.48
N GLY A 220 -10.48 -15.90 -2.61
CA GLY A 220 -10.25 -16.59 -3.87
C GLY A 220 -8.86 -16.37 -4.52
N ILE A 221 -8.70 -16.96 -5.69
CA ILE A 221 -7.56 -16.79 -6.59
C ILE A 221 -8.01 -16.02 -7.84
N PHE A 222 -7.07 -15.48 -8.60
CA PHE A 222 -7.36 -14.85 -9.88
C PHE A 222 -7.39 -15.91 -10.98
N GLU A 223 -8.43 -15.86 -11.81
CA GLU A 223 -8.61 -16.82 -12.90
C GLU A 223 -7.96 -16.28 -14.19
N GLU A 224 -7.32 -17.15 -14.95
CA GLU A 224 -6.93 -16.84 -16.32
C GLU A 224 -8.17 -16.94 -17.21
N VAL A 225 -8.38 -15.94 -18.07
CA VAL A 225 -9.46 -15.89 -19.05
C VAL A 225 -8.90 -15.83 -20.46
N TYR A 226 -9.70 -16.24 -21.44
CA TYR A 226 -9.28 -16.31 -22.85
C TYR A 226 -9.84 -15.16 -23.70
N GLU A 227 -10.63 -14.28 -23.09
CA GLU A 227 -11.14 -13.07 -23.70
C GLU A 227 -10.59 -11.85 -22.96
N ASN A 228 -10.26 -10.79 -23.70
CA ASN A 228 -9.71 -9.58 -23.09
C ASN A 228 -10.74 -8.92 -22.14
N PRO A 229 -10.46 -8.84 -20.83
CA PRO A 229 -11.42 -8.33 -19.86
C PRO A 229 -11.68 -6.82 -19.97
N ILE A 230 -10.89 -6.08 -20.76
CA ILE A 230 -11.12 -4.65 -21.04
C ILE A 230 -12.13 -4.46 -22.17
N PHE A 231 -12.30 -5.46 -23.04
CA PHE A 231 -13.24 -5.39 -24.14
C PHE A 231 -14.66 -5.16 -23.63
N ASP A 232 -15.39 -4.22 -24.22
CA ASP A 232 -16.74 -3.81 -23.82
C ASP A 232 -16.87 -3.21 -22.39
N THR A 233 -15.77 -2.81 -21.74
CA THR A 233 -15.86 -2.07 -20.48
C THR A 233 -16.09 -0.58 -20.75
N ASN A 234 -17.03 0.01 -20.04
CA ASN A 234 -17.23 1.45 -20.06
C ASN A 234 -16.42 2.11 -18.93
N ILE A 235 -15.10 2.22 -19.13
CA ILE A 235 -14.19 2.84 -18.17
C ILE A 235 -14.31 4.37 -18.29
N ASN A 236 -14.69 5.05 -17.21
CA ASN A 236 -14.61 6.51 -17.16
C ASN A 236 -13.16 6.93 -16.82
N TYR A 237 -12.34 7.09 -17.83
CA TYR A 237 -10.91 7.41 -17.73
C TYR A 237 -10.60 8.65 -16.86
N LYS A 238 -11.52 9.61 -16.77
CA LYS A 238 -11.37 10.81 -15.93
C LYS A 238 -11.30 10.51 -14.42
N HIS A 239 -11.70 9.30 -14.03
CA HIS A 239 -11.69 8.87 -12.63
C HIS A 239 -10.54 7.89 -12.32
N PHE A 240 -9.54 7.78 -13.18
CA PHE A 240 -8.42 6.87 -13.00
C PHE A 240 -7.09 7.60 -12.93
N PHE A 241 -6.14 6.97 -12.26
CA PHE A 241 -4.72 7.29 -12.26
C PHE A 241 -3.93 6.04 -12.61
N CYS A 242 -2.75 6.21 -13.18
CA CYS A 242 -1.81 5.13 -13.44
C CYS A 242 -0.63 5.23 -12.49
N TYR A 243 -0.38 4.17 -11.70
CA TYR A 243 0.87 3.95 -10.98
C TYR A 243 1.74 3.03 -11.83
N PRO A 244 2.80 3.52 -12.49
CA PRO A 244 3.73 2.69 -13.25
C PRO A 244 4.71 2.01 -12.28
N ALA A 245 4.48 0.73 -12.00
CA ALA A 245 5.26 -0.04 -11.04
C ALA A 245 6.40 -0.81 -11.69
N LYS A 246 7.61 -0.71 -11.14
CA LYS A 246 8.69 -1.70 -11.37
C LYS A 246 8.55 -2.82 -10.35
N VAL A 247 8.28 -4.02 -10.82
CA VAL A 247 8.01 -5.22 -10.01
C VAL A 247 9.08 -6.25 -10.34
N GLY A 248 10.14 -6.31 -9.52
CA GLY A 248 11.40 -6.85 -10.01
C GLY A 248 11.86 -6.05 -11.23
N ASP A 249 12.20 -6.72 -12.33
CA ASP A 249 12.58 -6.08 -13.59
C ASP A 249 11.42 -5.94 -14.60
N ASN A 250 10.19 -6.28 -14.18
CA ASN A 250 9.00 -6.11 -15.01
C ASN A 250 8.36 -4.74 -14.80
N LEU A 251 7.82 -4.15 -15.87
CA LEU A 251 7.09 -2.89 -15.84
C LEU A 251 5.58 -3.17 -15.91
N ILE A 252 4.85 -2.83 -14.85
CA ILE A 252 3.41 -3.06 -14.76
C ILE A 252 2.70 -1.73 -14.57
N TYR A 253 1.80 -1.37 -15.49
CA TYR A 253 0.98 -0.17 -15.37
C TYR A 253 -0.29 -0.49 -14.59
N ILE A 254 -0.41 0.07 -13.38
CA ILE A 254 -1.56 -0.14 -12.47
C ILE A 254 -2.52 1.04 -12.63
N TYR A 255 -3.58 0.86 -13.41
CA TYR A 255 -4.64 1.84 -13.56
C TYR A 255 -5.70 1.61 -12.50
N PHE A 256 -5.89 2.54 -11.59
CA PHE A 256 -6.82 2.39 -10.48
C PHE A 256 -7.82 3.54 -10.39
N HIS A 257 -9.04 3.22 -9.95
CA HIS A 257 -10.10 4.21 -9.77
C HIS A 257 -9.76 5.16 -8.60
N ARG A 258 -10.10 6.45 -8.72
CA ARG A 258 -9.84 7.50 -7.71
C ARG A 258 -10.37 7.16 -6.30
N ASP A 259 -11.46 6.41 -6.19
CA ASP A 259 -11.99 6.00 -4.89
C ASP A 259 -11.07 5.00 -4.15
N LEU A 260 -10.10 4.41 -4.88
CA LEU A 260 -9.07 3.50 -4.39
C LEU A 260 -7.68 4.17 -4.30
N LEU A 261 -7.65 5.52 -4.21
CA LEU A 261 -6.40 6.31 -4.20
C LEU A 261 -5.46 5.90 -3.07
N THR A 262 -6.01 5.54 -1.91
CA THR A 262 -5.27 4.92 -0.78
C THR A 262 -4.37 3.78 -1.24
N HIS A 263 -4.90 2.85 -2.06
CA HIS A 263 -4.15 1.70 -2.53
C HIS A 263 -3.09 2.08 -3.57
N GLY A 264 -3.42 3.02 -4.45
CA GLY A 264 -2.46 3.54 -5.43
C GLY A 264 -1.26 4.25 -4.76
N VAL A 265 -1.53 5.07 -3.75
CA VAL A 265 -0.48 5.72 -2.95
C VAL A 265 0.32 4.69 -2.15
N SER A 266 -0.36 3.72 -1.53
CA SER A 266 0.30 2.67 -0.75
C SER A 266 1.22 1.77 -1.59
N ALA A 267 0.98 1.67 -2.90
CA ALA A 267 1.84 0.94 -3.80
C ALA A 267 3.29 1.47 -3.79
N SER A 268 3.50 2.77 -3.50
CA SER A 268 4.83 3.39 -3.45
C SER A 268 5.74 2.87 -2.32
N ASN A 269 5.16 2.34 -1.24
CA ASN A 269 5.94 1.67 -0.19
C ASN A 269 6.25 0.19 -0.53
N LEU A 270 5.66 -0.35 -1.60
CA LEU A 270 5.79 -1.77 -1.90
C LEU A 270 6.45 -2.04 -3.25
N PHE A 271 6.19 -1.23 -4.26
CA PHE A 271 6.73 -1.37 -5.62
C PHE A 271 7.43 -0.07 -6.02
N GLU A 272 8.62 -0.19 -6.59
CA GLU A 272 9.35 0.96 -7.09
C GLU A 272 8.53 1.71 -8.15
N LEU A 273 8.44 3.03 -8.04
CA LEU A 273 7.81 3.87 -9.04
C LEU A 273 8.75 3.97 -10.25
N ALA A 274 8.23 3.70 -11.45
CA ALA A 274 9.03 3.79 -12.66
C ALA A 274 9.45 5.24 -12.95
N ASP A 275 10.67 5.41 -13.44
CA ASP A 275 11.18 6.69 -13.89
C ASP A 275 10.43 7.19 -15.13
N VAL A 276 10.39 8.50 -15.34
CA VAL A 276 9.80 9.10 -16.54
C VAL A 276 10.39 8.49 -17.82
N LYS A 277 11.70 8.23 -17.82
CA LYS A 277 12.39 7.58 -18.93
C LYS A 277 11.87 6.16 -19.20
N ASP A 278 11.62 5.38 -18.14
CA ASP A 278 11.04 4.04 -18.29
C ASP A 278 9.64 4.11 -18.92
N ILE A 279 8.84 5.11 -18.50
CA ILE A 279 7.49 5.31 -19.06
C ILE A 279 7.58 5.72 -20.53
N GLU A 280 8.48 6.61 -20.92
CA GLU A 280 8.61 7.11 -22.28
C GLU A 280 9.17 6.06 -23.25
N GLU A 281 10.21 5.32 -22.83
CA GLU A 281 11.00 4.45 -23.72
C GLU A 281 10.53 2.98 -23.75
N LYS A 282 9.85 2.49 -22.69
CA LYS A 282 9.48 1.07 -22.56
C LYS A 282 7.99 0.83 -22.78
N THR A 283 7.70 -0.35 -23.33
CA THR A 283 6.34 -0.92 -23.30
C THR A 283 6.15 -1.67 -21.99
N PRO A 284 4.99 -1.59 -21.32
CA PRO A 284 4.75 -2.37 -20.10
C PRO A 284 4.67 -3.88 -20.42
N ASP A 285 5.13 -4.71 -19.49
CA ASP A 285 4.94 -6.17 -19.55
C ASP A 285 3.48 -6.55 -19.20
N ALA A 286 2.79 -5.70 -18.42
CA ALA A 286 1.38 -5.87 -18.09
C ALA A 286 0.65 -4.54 -17.87
N ILE A 287 -0.66 -4.58 -18.12
CA ILE A 287 -1.64 -3.55 -17.76
C ILE A 287 -2.58 -4.14 -16.70
N TYR A 288 -2.85 -3.40 -15.65
CA TYR A 288 -3.77 -3.82 -14.60
C TYR A 288 -4.84 -2.75 -14.37
N ILE A 289 -6.11 -3.09 -14.60
CA ILE A 289 -7.26 -2.21 -14.38
C ILE A 289 -7.93 -2.58 -13.05
N TYR A 290 -7.87 -1.66 -12.09
CA TYR A 290 -8.34 -1.88 -10.73
C TYR A 290 -9.47 -0.93 -10.34
N GLY A 291 -10.66 -1.50 -10.12
CA GLY A 291 -11.83 -0.80 -9.64
C GLY A 291 -12.65 -0.05 -10.70
N PRO A 292 -12.76 -0.50 -11.96
CA PRO A 292 -13.73 0.08 -12.88
C PRO A 292 -15.13 -0.24 -12.38
N LYS A 293 -15.99 0.79 -12.37
CA LYS A 293 -17.41 0.68 -12.00
C LYS A 293 -18.22 0.17 -13.20
N ASP A 294 -17.96 -1.07 -13.57
CA ASP A 294 -18.67 -1.77 -14.63
C ASP A 294 -19.95 -2.41 -14.09
N LYS A 295 -21.00 -2.44 -14.90
CA LYS A 295 -22.26 -3.12 -14.59
C LYS A 295 -22.23 -4.61 -14.88
N GLY A 296 -21.14 -5.11 -15.49
CA GLY A 296 -20.95 -6.52 -15.80
C GLY A 296 -20.57 -7.35 -14.57
N ASN A 297 -21.05 -8.60 -14.50
CA ASN A 297 -20.66 -9.53 -13.45
C ASN A 297 -19.34 -10.23 -13.83
N ARG A 298 -18.27 -9.43 -14.03
CA ARG A 298 -16.96 -9.93 -14.46
C ARG A 298 -16.18 -10.47 -13.26
N LYS A 299 -15.49 -11.58 -13.46
CA LYS A 299 -14.61 -12.17 -12.45
C LYS A 299 -13.32 -11.37 -12.33
N ASN A 300 -12.72 -11.41 -11.15
CA ASN A 300 -11.34 -10.96 -10.95
C ASN A 300 -10.39 -11.89 -11.72
N SER A 301 -9.79 -11.41 -12.79
CA SER A 301 -9.13 -12.26 -13.78
C SER A 301 -7.91 -11.59 -14.40
N PHE A 302 -7.13 -12.39 -15.09
CA PHE A 302 -6.08 -11.90 -15.97
C PHE A 302 -6.15 -12.63 -17.33
N TYR A 303 -5.59 -11.99 -18.34
CA TYR A 303 -5.60 -12.40 -19.73
C TYR A 303 -4.22 -12.19 -20.34
N TYR A 304 -3.79 -13.06 -21.24
CA TYR A 304 -2.61 -12.84 -22.06
C TYR A 304 -3.01 -12.48 -23.49
N ASP A 305 -2.66 -11.27 -23.92
CA ASP A 305 -2.81 -10.80 -25.29
C ASP A 305 -1.64 -11.30 -26.12
N GLU A 306 -1.87 -12.38 -26.89
CA GLU A 306 -0.84 -13.01 -27.72
C GLU A 306 -0.36 -12.08 -28.84
N GLU A 307 -1.26 -11.27 -29.43
CA GLU A 307 -0.95 -10.36 -30.52
C GLU A 307 -0.03 -9.24 -30.05
N ASN A 308 -0.35 -8.63 -28.91
CA ASN A 308 0.37 -7.50 -28.35
C ASN A 308 1.44 -7.91 -27.31
N LYS A 309 1.57 -9.22 -27.03
CA LYS A 309 2.52 -9.79 -26.05
C LYS A 309 2.40 -9.13 -24.66
N LEU A 310 1.19 -8.88 -24.23
CA LEU A 310 0.88 -8.08 -23.05
C LEU A 310 -0.05 -8.87 -22.11
N TYR A 311 0.24 -8.88 -20.81
CA TYR A 311 -0.71 -9.36 -19.81
C TYR A 311 -1.68 -8.26 -19.41
N VAL A 312 -2.94 -8.62 -19.17
CA VAL A 312 -4.00 -7.71 -18.74
C VAL A 312 -4.65 -8.26 -17.50
N GLY A 313 -4.55 -7.54 -16.37
CA GLY A 313 -5.25 -7.84 -15.13
C GLY A 313 -6.51 -6.98 -15.00
N TYR A 314 -7.57 -7.53 -14.41
CA TYR A 314 -8.84 -6.85 -14.24
C TYR A 314 -9.51 -7.22 -12.92
N ILE A 315 -9.88 -6.19 -12.16
CA ILE A 315 -10.67 -6.35 -10.93
C ILE A 315 -11.77 -5.30 -10.92
N ALA A 316 -13.05 -5.74 -11.01
CA ALA A 316 -14.21 -4.85 -10.98
C ALA A 316 -14.42 -4.22 -9.60
N TYR A 317 -14.97 -3.00 -9.57
CA TYR A 317 -15.26 -2.28 -8.34
C TYR A 317 -16.28 -3.01 -7.45
N SER A 318 -15.92 -3.17 -6.20
CA SER A 318 -16.82 -3.60 -5.12
C SER A 318 -16.23 -3.17 -3.77
N ASP A 319 -17.03 -3.14 -2.71
CA ASP A 319 -16.52 -2.84 -1.37
C ASP A 319 -15.51 -3.88 -0.86
N LYS A 320 -15.56 -5.11 -1.37
CA LYS A 320 -14.61 -6.17 -1.03
C LYS A 320 -13.20 -5.89 -1.51
N ILE A 321 -13.06 -5.23 -2.66
CA ILE A 321 -11.73 -4.91 -3.22
C ILE A 321 -11.08 -3.71 -2.55
N ASP A 322 -11.80 -2.93 -1.76
CA ASP A 322 -11.20 -1.85 -0.95
C ASP A 322 -10.34 -2.45 0.17
N TYR A 323 -9.32 -3.17 -0.26
CA TYR A 323 -8.27 -3.81 0.53
C TYR A 323 -7.01 -3.95 -0.32
N PHE A 324 -5.91 -3.39 0.17
CA PHE A 324 -4.64 -3.35 -0.57
C PHE A 324 -4.15 -4.74 -1.03
N GLY A 325 -4.51 -5.79 -0.30
CA GLY A 325 -4.19 -7.16 -0.68
C GLY A 325 -4.73 -7.59 -2.04
N TYR A 326 -5.83 -7.01 -2.53
CA TYR A 326 -6.30 -7.26 -3.91
C TYR A 326 -5.38 -6.64 -4.94
N LEU A 327 -5.02 -5.35 -4.78
CA LEU A 327 -4.08 -4.68 -5.67
C LEU A 327 -2.75 -5.43 -5.69
N LYS A 328 -2.15 -5.63 -4.52
CA LYS A 328 -0.85 -6.31 -4.36
C LYS A 328 -0.84 -7.68 -5.04
N LYS A 329 -1.80 -8.54 -4.73
CA LYS A 329 -1.75 -9.94 -5.16
C LYS A 329 -2.06 -10.11 -6.65
N MET A 330 -2.83 -9.21 -7.28
CA MET A 330 -2.95 -9.21 -8.75
C MET A 330 -1.64 -8.79 -9.41
N VAL A 331 -0.98 -7.74 -8.93
CA VAL A 331 0.33 -7.30 -9.45
C VAL A 331 1.34 -8.45 -9.34
N LEU A 332 1.38 -9.15 -8.21
CA LEU A 332 2.27 -10.30 -8.03
C LEU A 332 1.89 -11.51 -8.92
N THR A 333 0.59 -11.73 -9.16
CA THR A 333 0.15 -12.76 -10.10
C THR A 333 0.63 -12.45 -11.52
N LEU A 334 0.43 -11.21 -11.99
CA LEU A 334 0.91 -10.77 -13.30
C LEU A 334 2.44 -10.90 -13.42
N ASN A 335 3.16 -10.42 -12.41
CA ASN A 335 4.61 -10.56 -12.35
C ASN A 335 5.06 -12.03 -12.45
N ASN A 336 4.38 -12.92 -11.74
CA ASN A 336 4.74 -14.33 -11.72
C ASN A 336 4.46 -15.03 -13.05
N VAL A 337 3.32 -14.75 -13.72
CA VAL A 337 3.05 -15.34 -15.04
C VAL A 337 3.99 -14.78 -16.11
N ILE A 338 4.40 -13.51 -16.01
CA ILE A 338 5.45 -12.92 -16.85
C ILE A 338 6.79 -13.65 -16.63
N ASN A 339 7.16 -13.86 -15.37
CA ASN A 339 8.40 -14.55 -15.00
C ASN A 339 8.41 -16.00 -15.51
N ILE A 340 7.32 -16.76 -15.37
CA ILE A 340 7.18 -18.11 -15.91
C ILE A 340 7.44 -18.09 -17.43
N LYS A 341 6.84 -17.15 -18.14
CA LYS A 341 7.02 -17.01 -19.59
C LYS A 341 8.47 -16.64 -19.97
N LYS A 342 9.16 -15.87 -19.12
CA LYS A 342 10.59 -15.54 -19.27
C LYS A 342 11.53 -16.69 -18.86
N GLY A 343 10.99 -17.82 -18.37
CA GLY A 343 11.80 -18.96 -17.89
C GLY A 343 12.33 -18.77 -16.45
N TYR A 344 11.78 -17.84 -15.68
CA TYR A 344 12.12 -17.61 -14.28
C TYR A 344 11.14 -18.35 -13.36
N LEU A 345 11.63 -18.93 -12.28
CA LEU A 345 10.79 -19.66 -11.32
C LEU A 345 10.28 -18.70 -10.21
N PRO A 346 8.96 -18.40 -10.13
CA PRO A 346 8.42 -17.58 -9.06
C PRO A 346 8.46 -18.28 -7.71
N ILE A 347 8.92 -17.59 -6.69
CA ILE A 347 9.03 -18.08 -5.32
C ILE A 347 8.07 -17.30 -4.43
N HIS A 348 7.08 -17.98 -3.85
CA HIS A 348 6.27 -17.43 -2.75
C HIS A 348 6.98 -17.78 -1.45
N GLY A 349 7.71 -16.84 -0.90
CA GLY A 349 8.66 -17.15 0.14
C GLY A 349 9.29 -15.91 0.75
N ALA A 350 10.40 -16.14 1.43
CA ALA A 350 11.27 -15.10 1.97
C ALA A 350 12.73 -15.38 1.55
N GLY A 351 13.43 -14.33 1.15
CA GLY A 351 14.84 -14.39 0.77
C GLY A 351 15.69 -13.49 1.65
N LEU A 352 16.78 -14.03 2.16
CA LEU A 352 17.73 -13.35 3.04
C LEU A 352 19.15 -13.45 2.50
N SER A 353 19.89 -12.36 2.56
CA SER A 353 21.36 -12.36 2.40
C SER A 353 21.99 -11.95 3.72
N ILE A 354 22.86 -12.79 4.26
CA ILE A 354 23.48 -12.62 5.57
C ILE A 354 25.00 -12.54 5.37
N VAL A 355 25.61 -11.48 5.85
CA VAL A 355 27.07 -11.34 5.95
C VAL A 355 27.49 -11.58 7.39
N LEU A 356 28.27 -12.61 7.60
CA LEU A 356 28.83 -12.97 8.92
C LEU A 356 30.00 -12.06 9.29
N GLN A 357 30.40 -12.06 10.58
CA GLN A 357 31.57 -11.29 11.07
C GLN A 357 32.89 -11.66 10.40
N ASN A 358 33.00 -12.86 9.83
CA ASN A 358 34.16 -13.32 9.05
C ASN A 358 34.09 -12.97 7.56
N ASP A 359 33.17 -12.04 7.18
CA ASP A 359 32.91 -11.59 5.81
C ASP A 359 32.37 -12.68 4.87
N LYS A 360 31.97 -13.84 5.38
CA LYS A 360 31.28 -14.87 4.58
C LYS A 360 29.84 -14.46 4.36
N THR A 361 29.37 -14.51 3.11
CA THR A 361 27.97 -14.27 2.75
C THR A 361 27.25 -15.60 2.57
N VAL A 362 26.03 -15.70 3.11
CA VAL A 362 25.13 -16.84 2.95
C VAL A 362 23.76 -16.36 2.57
N ASN A 363 23.20 -16.90 1.50
CA ASN A 363 21.91 -16.54 0.96
C ASN A 363 20.90 -17.67 1.13
N ILE A 364 19.78 -17.35 1.78
CA ILE A 364 18.77 -18.31 2.20
C ILE A 364 17.44 -17.94 1.57
N VAL A 365 16.76 -18.93 1.01
CA VAL A 365 15.40 -18.79 0.54
C VAL A 365 14.50 -19.79 1.23
N ILE A 366 13.43 -19.28 1.87
CA ILE A 366 12.41 -20.08 2.54
C ILE A 366 11.11 -19.97 1.74
N LEU A 367 10.69 -21.08 1.11
CA LEU A 367 9.43 -21.17 0.38
C LEU A 367 8.30 -21.56 1.34
N GLY A 368 7.15 -20.92 1.19
CA GLY A 368 5.95 -21.27 1.97
C GLY A 368 4.81 -20.30 1.71
N ASP A 369 3.57 -20.74 1.82
CA ASP A 369 2.38 -19.89 1.70
C ASP A 369 2.18 -19.01 2.96
N SER A 370 1.19 -18.11 2.94
CA SER A 370 0.89 -17.20 4.06
C SER A 370 0.66 -17.97 5.37
N GLY A 371 1.33 -17.56 6.46
CA GLY A 371 1.27 -18.22 7.76
C GLY A 371 2.12 -19.50 7.86
N ALA A 372 3.05 -19.73 6.94
CA ALA A 372 4.01 -20.83 7.02
C ALA A 372 5.16 -20.59 8.03
N GLY A 373 5.27 -19.38 8.60
CA GLY A 373 6.31 -19.04 9.58
C GLY A 373 7.55 -18.37 8.97
N LYS A 374 7.45 -17.86 7.73
CA LYS A 374 8.57 -17.20 7.02
C LYS A 374 9.05 -15.93 7.71
N SER A 375 8.14 -14.96 7.88
CA SER A 375 8.46 -13.66 8.47
C SER A 375 8.85 -13.78 9.93
N GLU A 376 8.24 -14.72 10.66
CA GLU A 376 8.59 -15.03 12.05
C GLU A 376 9.99 -15.64 12.16
N SER A 377 10.40 -16.47 11.20
CA SER A 377 11.75 -17.01 11.12
C SER A 377 12.78 -15.91 10.83
N ILE A 378 12.46 -14.96 9.92
CA ILE A 378 13.33 -13.79 9.65
C ILE A 378 13.53 -12.96 10.90
N GLU A 379 12.47 -12.66 11.63
CA GLU A 379 12.56 -11.84 12.85
C GLU A 379 13.33 -12.57 13.96
N ALA A 380 13.13 -13.89 14.09
CA ALA A 380 13.93 -14.71 14.99
C ALA A 380 15.43 -14.65 14.63
N PHE A 381 15.77 -14.74 13.34
CA PHE A 381 17.15 -14.54 12.87
C PHE A 381 17.73 -13.19 13.27
N ARG A 382 16.97 -12.13 13.04
CA ARG A 382 17.38 -10.75 13.35
C ARG A 382 17.65 -10.56 14.85
N SER A 383 16.86 -11.21 15.70
CA SER A 383 16.99 -11.10 17.16
C SER A 383 18.17 -11.91 17.73
N LEU A 384 18.46 -13.08 17.15
CA LEU A 384 19.47 -14.02 17.65
C LEU A 384 20.91 -13.63 17.27
N ALA A 385 21.06 -12.89 16.19
CA ALA A 385 22.32 -12.86 15.46
C ALA A 385 23.13 -11.57 15.64
N LYS A 386 22.78 -10.70 16.59
CA LYS A 386 23.46 -9.41 16.82
C LYS A 386 24.97 -9.50 16.99
N ASP A 387 25.45 -10.58 17.56
CA ASP A 387 26.91 -10.76 17.86
C ASP A 387 27.68 -11.44 16.71
N TYR A 388 26.97 -12.04 15.74
CA TYR A 388 27.59 -12.87 14.69
C TYR A 388 27.33 -12.38 13.28
N ILE A 389 26.24 -11.61 13.07
CA ILE A 389 25.88 -11.04 11.78
C ILE A 389 26.41 -9.62 11.70
N LYS A 390 27.17 -9.35 10.64
CA LYS A 390 27.67 -8.02 10.30
C LYS A 390 26.58 -7.22 9.54
N GLU A 391 25.88 -7.88 8.62
CA GLU A 391 24.83 -7.29 7.78
C GLU A 391 23.77 -8.33 7.41
N MET A 392 22.52 -7.92 7.33
CA MET A 392 21.42 -8.74 6.87
C MET A 392 20.51 -7.94 5.95
N THR A 393 20.38 -8.40 4.71
CA THR A 393 19.48 -7.82 3.71
C THR A 393 18.28 -8.74 3.49
N ILE A 394 17.07 -8.19 3.55
CA ILE A 394 15.87 -8.90 3.13
C ILE A 394 15.74 -8.70 1.62
N VAL A 395 15.96 -9.76 0.85
CA VAL A 395 15.86 -9.75 -0.61
C VAL A 395 14.40 -9.70 -1.04
N PHE A 396 13.53 -10.43 -0.34
CA PHE A 396 12.06 -10.38 -0.46
C PHE A 396 11.40 -11.02 0.76
N ASP A 397 10.17 -10.59 1.10
CA ASP A 397 9.37 -11.09 2.24
C ASP A 397 7.94 -11.52 1.83
N ASP A 398 7.68 -11.77 0.58
CA ASP A 398 6.43 -12.38 0.10
C ASP A 398 6.65 -13.04 -1.26
N MET A 399 7.19 -12.30 -2.23
CA MET A 399 7.47 -12.82 -3.57
C MET A 399 8.88 -12.49 -4.04
N GLY A 400 9.46 -13.48 -4.67
CA GLY A 400 10.72 -13.38 -5.40
C GLY A 400 10.72 -14.27 -6.63
N SER A 401 11.85 -14.37 -7.27
CA SER A 401 12.05 -15.28 -8.39
C SER A 401 13.46 -15.87 -8.39
N PHE A 402 13.58 -17.10 -8.87
CA PHE A 402 14.87 -17.67 -9.21
C PHE A 402 15.18 -17.49 -10.69
N ARG A 403 16.45 -17.23 -10.99
CA ARG A 403 16.99 -17.17 -12.35
C ARG A 403 18.27 -17.98 -12.43
N ILE A 404 18.44 -18.70 -13.52
CA ILE A 404 19.69 -19.44 -13.79
C ILE A 404 20.60 -18.52 -14.63
N LYS A 405 21.77 -18.21 -14.08
CA LYS A 405 22.85 -17.49 -14.75
C LYS A 405 24.15 -18.28 -14.62
N ASP A 406 24.86 -18.49 -15.70
CA ASP A 406 26.14 -19.21 -15.75
C ASP A 406 26.10 -20.58 -15.02
N GLY A 407 24.95 -21.28 -15.14
CA GLY A 407 24.72 -22.58 -14.52
C GLY A 407 24.48 -22.56 -13.01
N LYS A 408 24.27 -21.41 -12.40
CA LYS A 408 23.96 -21.20 -10.99
C LYS A 408 22.57 -20.57 -10.80
N VAL A 409 21.97 -20.78 -9.63
CA VAL A 409 20.66 -20.23 -9.28
C VAL A 409 20.83 -18.98 -8.44
N TYR A 410 20.19 -17.90 -8.88
CA TYR A 410 20.17 -16.62 -8.19
C TYR A 410 18.75 -16.24 -7.78
N ALA A 411 18.59 -15.71 -6.56
CA ALA A 411 17.35 -15.16 -6.03
C ALA A 411 17.26 -13.65 -6.31
N TYR A 412 16.06 -13.20 -6.68
CA TYR A 412 15.71 -11.81 -6.92
C TYR A 412 14.41 -11.46 -6.21
N GLY A 413 14.32 -10.25 -5.67
CA GLY A 413 13.07 -9.75 -5.10
C GLY A 413 12.12 -9.16 -6.15
N THR A 414 10.90 -8.92 -5.74
CA THR A 414 9.86 -8.27 -6.56
C THR A 414 9.34 -7.00 -5.92
N GLU A 415 9.45 -6.88 -4.61
CA GLU A 415 8.89 -5.82 -3.77
C GLU A 415 10.01 -5.12 -3.00
N ILE A 416 9.98 -3.78 -2.98
CA ILE A 416 10.90 -2.95 -2.16
C ILE A 416 10.44 -2.82 -0.71
N GLY A 417 9.25 -3.27 -0.40
CA GLY A 417 8.64 -3.19 0.92
C GLY A 417 7.98 -4.49 1.37
N ALA A 418 7.41 -4.45 2.56
CA ALA A 418 6.66 -5.54 3.15
C ALA A 418 5.23 -5.12 3.48
N PHE A 419 4.28 -6.03 3.28
CA PHE A 419 2.87 -5.89 3.65
C PHE A 419 2.53 -6.96 4.70
N VAL A 420 2.68 -6.60 5.96
CA VAL A 420 2.64 -7.54 7.09
C VAL A 420 1.43 -7.29 7.99
N ARG A 421 1.05 -8.30 8.76
CA ARG A 421 0.04 -8.13 9.81
C ARG A 421 0.70 -7.43 11.02
N LEU A 422 0.03 -6.38 11.49
CA LEU A 422 0.48 -5.67 12.69
C LEU A 422 0.41 -6.56 13.94
N ASP A 423 -0.60 -7.44 13.99
CA ASP A 423 -0.81 -8.38 15.09
C ASP A 423 0.32 -9.43 15.23
N ASP A 424 1.05 -9.71 14.15
CA ASP A 424 2.12 -10.72 14.09
C ASP A 424 3.52 -10.11 14.34
N LEU A 425 3.63 -8.77 14.44
CA LEU A 425 4.89 -8.07 14.67
C LEU A 425 5.18 -7.88 16.16
N ASP A 426 6.46 -7.91 16.52
CA ASP A 426 6.90 -7.37 17.80
C ASP A 426 6.52 -5.87 17.86
N ALA A 427 5.88 -5.47 18.97
CA ALA A 427 5.47 -4.09 19.20
C ALA A 427 6.65 -3.10 19.06
N GLY A 428 7.85 -3.49 19.50
CA GLY A 428 9.06 -2.69 19.34
C GLY A 428 9.49 -2.47 17.89
N TYR A 429 9.20 -3.43 17.01
CA TYR A 429 9.53 -3.31 15.59
C TYR A 429 8.61 -2.32 14.86
N ALA A 430 7.31 -2.39 15.09
CA ALA A 430 6.35 -1.46 14.51
C ALA A 430 6.67 0.00 14.87
N PHE A 431 7.07 0.26 16.14
CA PHE A 431 7.47 1.60 16.59
C PHE A 431 8.74 2.13 15.91
N LYS A 432 9.69 1.28 15.58
CA LYS A 432 10.94 1.68 14.89
C LYS A 432 10.73 2.10 13.44
N GLN A 433 9.64 1.68 12.83
CA GLN A 433 9.29 1.97 11.44
C GLN A 433 8.12 2.95 11.29
N ILE A 434 7.65 3.54 12.40
CA ILE A 434 6.44 4.37 12.42
C ILE A 434 6.53 5.57 11.47
N ASP A 435 7.72 6.16 11.34
CA ASP A 435 8.00 7.33 10.50
C ASP A 435 8.05 7.05 8.99
N ARG A 436 7.93 5.79 8.56
CA ARG A 436 7.98 5.38 7.15
C ARG A 436 6.78 4.56 6.74
N SER A 437 5.91 4.25 7.68
CA SER A 437 4.89 3.22 7.52
C SER A 437 3.52 3.79 7.18
N ILE A 438 2.77 2.96 6.46
CA ILE A 438 1.35 3.14 6.21
C ILE A 438 0.60 2.11 7.05
N PHE A 439 -0.32 2.57 7.90
CA PHE A 439 -1.13 1.74 8.77
C PHE A 439 -2.53 1.61 8.19
N MET A 440 -2.96 0.40 7.86
CA MET A 440 -4.30 0.11 7.37
C MET A 440 -5.15 -0.55 8.45
N ASN A 441 -6.27 0.07 8.78
CA ASN A 441 -7.22 -0.39 9.80
C ASN A 441 -6.53 -0.75 11.14
N PRO A 442 -5.72 0.14 11.74
CA PRO A 442 -4.89 -0.20 12.91
C PRO A 442 -5.71 -0.57 14.16
N ASP A 443 -6.99 -0.19 14.19
CA ASP A 443 -7.96 -0.47 15.26
C ASP A 443 -8.80 -1.73 15.04
N LYS A 444 -8.57 -2.46 13.94
CA LYS A 444 -9.33 -3.65 13.58
C LYS A 444 -8.46 -4.92 13.62
N VAL A 445 -9.12 -6.05 13.80
CA VAL A 445 -8.46 -7.36 13.64
C VAL A 445 -7.93 -7.51 12.21
N ASN A 446 -6.75 -8.13 12.05
CA ASN A 446 -6.05 -8.27 10.79
C ASN A 446 -5.59 -6.92 10.19
N SER A 447 -5.26 -5.97 11.05
CA SER A 447 -4.62 -4.72 10.68
C SER A 447 -3.32 -4.94 9.90
N ARG A 448 -2.97 -4.01 9.04
CA ARG A 448 -1.82 -4.15 8.15
C ARG A 448 -0.86 -2.98 8.27
N LEU A 449 0.41 -3.31 8.11
CA LEU A 449 1.50 -2.36 7.98
C LEU A 449 2.14 -2.51 6.61
N ILE A 450 2.35 -1.37 5.91
CA ILE A 450 3.12 -1.33 4.67
C ILE A 450 4.33 -0.45 4.92
N MET A 451 5.52 -1.03 4.81
CA MET A 451 6.77 -0.33 5.10
C MET A 451 7.83 -0.66 4.05
N PRO A 452 8.69 0.30 3.68
CA PRO A 452 9.85 0.03 2.84
C PRO A 452 10.86 -0.86 3.61
N VAL A 453 11.50 -1.79 2.92
CA VAL A 453 12.42 -2.78 3.52
C VAL A 453 13.79 -2.76 2.87
N ALA A 454 13.83 -2.66 1.53
CA ALA A 454 15.07 -2.66 0.75
C ALA A 454 14.95 -1.70 -0.44
N SER A 455 16.08 -1.27 -0.99
CA SER A 455 16.09 -0.49 -2.22
C SER A 455 15.82 -1.38 -3.45
N PHE A 456 15.45 -0.75 -4.56
CA PHE A 456 15.23 -1.44 -5.82
C PHE A 456 16.50 -2.12 -6.35
N GLU A 457 17.66 -1.47 -6.16
CA GLU A 457 18.96 -2.03 -6.53
C GLU A 457 19.30 -3.27 -5.70
N GLU A 458 19.04 -3.23 -4.39
CA GLU A 458 19.28 -4.36 -3.49
C GLU A 458 18.47 -5.58 -3.90
N ILE A 459 17.17 -5.45 -4.13
CA ILE A 459 16.33 -6.59 -4.48
C ILE A 459 16.64 -7.18 -5.87
N ASN A 460 17.22 -6.39 -6.78
CA ASN A 460 17.57 -6.79 -8.15
C ASN A 460 19.05 -7.14 -8.37
N LYS A 461 19.89 -7.06 -7.34
CA LYS A 461 21.31 -7.38 -7.43
C LYS A 461 21.58 -8.83 -7.88
N GLY A 462 20.70 -9.77 -7.48
CA GLY A 462 20.87 -11.20 -7.67
C GLY A 462 21.77 -11.83 -6.61
N TYR A 463 21.24 -12.80 -5.89
CA TYR A 463 21.90 -13.46 -4.76
C TYR A 463 22.03 -14.94 -5.07
N GLU A 464 23.26 -15.46 -5.20
CA GLU A 464 23.52 -16.88 -5.42
C GLU A 464 22.96 -17.69 -4.27
N VAL A 465 22.07 -18.64 -4.50
CA VAL A 465 21.35 -19.37 -3.45
C VAL A 465 22.26 -20.41 -2.80
N ASP A 466 22.37 -20.40 -1.45
CA ASP A 466 23.05 -21.43 -0.65
C ASP A 466 22.08 -22.41 -0.02
N PHE A 467 20.91 -21.91 0.47
CA PHE A 467 19.85 -22.71 1.05
C PHE A 467 18.52 -22.45 0.35
N PHE A 468 17.80 -23.53 0.04
CA PHE A 468 16.41 -23.47 -0.42
C PHE A 468 15.54 -24.39 0.43
N LEU A 469 14.77 -23.80 1.36
CA LEU A 469 14.06 -24.54 2.40
C LEU A 469 12.54 -24.39 2.23
N TYR A 470 11.80 -25.46 2.42
CA TYR A 470 10.34 -25.48 2.47
C TYR A 470 9.86 -25.31 3.92
N ALA A 471 9.04 -24.28 4.19
CA ALA A 471 8.50 -24.02 5.52
C ALA A 471 7.33 -24.95 5.84
N ASP A 472 7.51 -25.81 6.84
CA ASP A 472 6.49 -26.66 7.42
C ASP A 472 6.04 -26.11 8.77
N ASN A 473 4.79 -25.64 8.85
CA ASN A 473 4.22 -25.01 10.04
C ASN A 473 3.42 -25.96 10.93
N TYR A 474 3.24 -27.22 10.54
CA TYR A 474 2.33 -28.15 11.17
C TYR A 474 2.99 -29.44 11.72
N SER A 475 4.18 -29.81 11.27
CA SER A 475 4.89 -30.99 11.78
C SER A 475 5.62 -30.67 13.07
N ALA A 476 5.34 -31.45 14.11
CA ALA A 476 6.06 -31.33 15.38
C ALA A 476 7.52 -31.80 15.24
N VAL A 477 8.40 -31.22 16.04
CA VAL A 477 9.78 -31.67 16.23
C VAL A 477 9.83 -32.45 17.53
N LEU A 478 10.17 -33.74 17.47
CA LEU A 478 10.28 -34.60 18.64
C LEU A 478 11.63 -34.43 19.32
N ASP A 479 11.74 -34.88 20.57
CA ASP A 479 12.99 -34.80 21.32
C ASP A 479 14.14 -35.51 20.59
N GLY A 480 15.20 -34.77 20.32
CA GLY A 480 16.39 -35.26 19.60
C GLY A 480 16.30 -35.17 18.07
N GLU A 481 15.16 -34.67 17.51
CA GLU A 481 15.06 -34.36 16.08
C GLU A 481 15.52 -32.94 15.79
N SER A 482 15.99 -32.72 14.55
CA SER A 482 16.30 -31.40 14.02
C SER A 482 15.06 -30.69 13.45
N SER A 483 14.97 -29.39 13.63
CA SER A 483 13.96 -28.57 12.94
C SER A 483 14.25 -28.44 11.43
N ILE A 484 15.48 -28.76 11.00
CA ILE A 484 15.92 -28.67 9.60
C ILE A 484 16.29 -30.05 9.09
N ASP A 485 15.70 -30.41 7.95
CA ASP A 485 15.97 -31.66 7.27
C ASP A 485 16.46 -31.35 5.84
N ILE A 486 17.72 -31.69 5.56
CA ILE A 486 18.33 -31.54 4.24
C ILE A 486 18.04 -32.81 3.42
N LEU A 487 17.44 -32.63 2.26
CA LEU A 487 16.98 -33.70 1.38
C LEU A 487 18.06 -34.03 0.34
N ASP A 488 18.58 -35.24 0.39
CA ASP A 488 19.62 -35.69 -0.55
C ASP A 488 19.06 -36.04 -1.93
N GLU A 489 17.78 -36.42 -1.99
CA GLU A 489 17.15 -36.87 -3.23
C GLU A 489 16.28 -35.78 -3.89
N LYS A 490 16.64 -35.38 -5.12
CA LYS A 490 15.85 -34.43 -5.93
C LYS A 490 14.37 -34.79 -6.05
N LYS A 491 14.06 -36.08 -6.23
CA LYS A 491 12.66 -36.54 -6.40
C LYS A 491 11.83 -36.30 -5.14
N GLU A 492 12.40 -36.53 -3.99
CA GLU A 492 11.73 -36.31 -2.72
C GLU A 492 11.49 -34.82 -2.49
N ALA A 493 12.51 -33.98 -2.70
CA ALA A 493 12.39 -32.54 -2.59
C ALA A 493 11.30 -32.01 -3.53
N LEU A 494 11.32 -32.37 -4.81
CA LEU A 494 10.29 -31.97 -5.75
C LEU A 494 8.88 -32.36 -5.29
N ARG A 495 8.69 -33.55 -4.73
CA ARG A 495 7.40 -34.02 -4.20
C ARG A 495 6.91 -33.15 -3.05
N ILE A 496 7.78 -32.79 -2.10
CA ILE A 496 7.45 -31.96 -0.94
C ILE A 496 7.11 -30.54 -1.41
N PHE A 497 7.96 -29.91 -2.19
CA PHE A 497 7.78 -28.54 -2.65
C PHE A 497 6.54 -28.38 -3.54
N LYS A 498 6.29 -29.30 -4.48
CA LYS A 498 5.08 -29.29 -5.33
C LYS A 498 3.81 -29.44 -4.53
N ARG A 499 3.81 -30.23 -3.44
CA ARG A 499 2.63 -30.46 -2.58
C ARG A 499 2.17 -29.17 -1.91
N GLY A 500 3.08 -28.30 -1.45
CA GLY A 500 2.77 -27.01 -0.89
C GLY A 500 1.80 -27.01 0.30
N GLY A 501 1.96 -27.94 1.27
CA GLY A 501 1.04 -28.08 2.40
C GLY A 501 1.32 -27.07 3.52
N ARG A 502 0.26 -26.49 4.11
CA ARG A 502 0.31 -25.70 5.35
C ARG A 502 -0.95 -25.88 6.18
N LEU A 503 -0.86 -25.71 7.48
CA LEU A 503 -2.03 -25.59 8.34
C LEU A 503 -2.50 -24.13 8.36
N ALA A 504 -3.78 -23.88 8.03
CA ALA A 504 -4.34 -22.54 7.95
C ALA A 504 -4.40 -21.88 9.34
N LYS A 505 -4.01 -20.59 9.43
CA LYS A 505 -3.95 -19.83 10.69
C LYS A 505 -4.92 -18.64 10.75
N GLY A 506 -6.04 -18.69 10.05
CA GLY A 506 -7.04 -17.63 10.09
C GLY A 506 -6.65 -16.32 9.39
N THR A 507 -5.53 -16.29 8.64
CA THR A 507 -5.14 -15.15 7.79
C THR A 507 -5.95 -15.08 6.50
N THR A 508 -6.59 -16.19 6.13
CA THR A 508 -7.50 -16.36 5.00
C THR A 508 -8.82 -16.98 5.51
N THR A 509 -9.78 -17.18 4.62
CA THR A 509 -11.03 -17.91 4.93
C THR A 509 -10.85 -19.43 4.99
N GLU A 510 -9.65 -19.94 4.72
CA GLU A 510 -9.30 -21.36 4.71
C GLU A 510 -9.15 -21.91 6.13
N THR A 511 -9.46 -23.20 6.31
CA THR A 511 -9.34 -23.93 7.56
C THR A 511 -8.70 -25.31 7.35
N GLY A 512 -7.99 -25.82 8.36
CA GLY A 512 -7.34 -27.13 8.30
C GLY A 512 -6.07 -27.16 7.45
N LEU A 513 -5.68 -28.36 7.00
CA LEU A 513 -4.50 -28.56 6.15
C LEU A 513 -4.81 -28.18 4.69
N VAL A 514 -4.28 -27.09 4.24
CA VAL A 514 -4.40 -26.57 2.87
C VAL A 514 -3.20 -27.00 2.05
N LYS A 515 -3.43 -27.37 0.79
CA LYS A 515 -2.39 -27.71 -0.17
C LYS A 515 -2.52 -26.79 -1.37
N THR A 516 -1.45 -26.05 -1.66
CA THR A 516 -1.38 -25.16 -2.80
C THR A 516 -0.17 -25.53 -3.64
N TYR A 517 -0.36 -25.79 -4.93
CA TYR A 517 0.74 -26.16 -5.83
C TYR A 517 1.93 -25.20 -5.67
N PHE A 518 3.09 -25.75 -5.37
CA PHE A 518 4.34 -25.05 -5.11
C PHE A 518 4.20 -23.93 -4.05
N ALA A 519 3.30 -24.08 -3.09
CA ALA A 519 2.92 -23.07 -2.09
C ALA A 519 2.60 -21.68 -2.67
N ASN A 520 2.28 -21.57 -3.96
CA ASN A 520 2.11 -20.30 -4.65
C ASN A 520 0.82 -20.24 -5.49
N PRO A 521 -0.27 -19.66 -4.94
CA PRO A 521 -1.55 -19.50 -5.65
C PRO A 521 -1.57 -18.37 -6.68
N PHE A 522 -0.45 -17.66 -6.85
CA PHE A 522 -0.35 -16.44 -7.64
C PHE A 522 0.54 -16.67 -8.88
N GLY A 523 0.03 -17.30 -9.90
CA GLY A 523 0.73 -17.64 -11.15
C GLY A 523 1.02 -19.14 -11.30
N PRO A 524 1.82 -19.78 -10.43
CA PRO A 524 2.13 -21.20 -10.57
C PRO A 524 0.91 -22.14 -10.59
N VAL A 525 -0.14 -21.86 -9.81
CA VAL A 525 -1.39 -22.64 -9.85
C VAL A 525 -2.07 -22.53 -11.22
N GLN A 526 -2.03 -21.36 -11.85
CA GLN A 526 -2.65 -21.12 -13.16
C GLN A 526 -1.81 -21.65 -14.33
N LYS A 527 -0.49 -21.79 -14.13
CA LYS A 527 0.49 -22.20 -15.14
C LYS A 527 1.29 -23.45 -14.71
N MET A 528 0.57 -24.48 -14.22
CA MET A 528 1.19 -25.67 -13.61
C MET A 528 2.11 -26.43 -14.58
N GLU A 529 1.70 -26.58 -15.84
CA GLU A 529 2.48 -27.34 -16.84
C GLU A 529 3.82 -26.66 -17.17
N GLU A 530 3.80 -25.32 -17.32
CA GLU A 530 5.00 -24.53 -17.57
C GLU A 530 5.89 -24.53 -16.33
N CYS A 531 5.29 -24.37 -15.14
CA CYS A 531 6.01 -24.43 -13.87
C CYS A 531 6.64 -25.79 -13.61
N ASP A 532 6.02 -26.89 -13.99
CA ASP A 532 6.61 -28.22 -13.82
C ASP A 532 7.92 -28.37 -14.57
N LYS A 533 8.00 -27.83 -15.79
CA LYS A 533 9.24 -27.81 -16.58
C LYS A 533 10.33 -26.97 -15.92
N LEU A 534 9.94 -25.79 -15.40
CA LEU A 534 10.86 -24.94 -14.66
C LEU A 534 11.35 -25.63 -13.38
N LEU A 535 10.48 -26.22 -12.59
CA LEU A 535 10.83 -26.93 -11.37
C LEU A 535 11.86 -28.01 -11.63
N ASP A 536 11.67 -28.84 -12.65
CA ASP A 536 12.63 -29.90 -13.00
C ASP A 536 14.01 -29.31 -13.37
N GLN A 537 14.05 -28.21 -14.13
CA GLN A 537 15.29 -27.53 -14.53
C GLN A 537 16.01 -26.87 -13.33
N TYR A 538 15.25 -26.14 -12.49
CA TYR A 538 15.84 -25.45 -11.34
C TYR A 538 16.31 -26.41 -10.27
N PHE A 539 15.55 -27.46 -9.94
CA PHE A 539 15.99 -28.48 -8.98
C PHE A 539 17.20 -29.26 -9.49
N GLU A 540 17.28 -29.57 -10.79
CA GLU A 540 18.48 -30.17 -11.38
C GLU A 540 19.71 -29.26 -11.17
N THR A 541 19.55 -27.96 -11.40
CA THR A 541 20.63 -26.98 -11.23
C THR A 541 21.03 -26.82 -9.76
N LEU A 542 20.06 -26.79 -8.83
CA LEU A 542 20.33 -26.69 -7.38
C LEU A 542 21.15 -27.90 -6.90
N TYR A 543 20.73 -29.11 -7.24
CA TYR A 543 21.45 -30.33 -6.82
C TYR A 543 22.83 -30.49 -7.49
N LYS A 544 22.94 -30.12 -8.76
CA LYS A 544 24.23 -30.09 -9.46
C LYS A 544 25.25 -29.15 -8.78
N ASN A 545 24.77 -28.01 -8.26
CA ASN A 545 25.61 -27.05 -7.54
C ASN A 545 25.71 -27.35 -6.03
N LYS A 546 25.18 -28.48 -5.55
CA LYS A 546 25.22 -28.90 -4.14
C LYS A 546 24.59 -27.89 -3.18
N ILE A 547 23.57 -27.14 -3.65
CA ILE A 547 22.80 -26.23 -2.82
C ILE A 547 22.03 -27.04 -1.76
N LYS A 548 21.96 -26.54 -0.54
CA LYS A 548 21.22 -27.17 0.55
C LYS A 548 19.72 -27.02 0.35
N VAL A 549 19.08 -28.06 -0.20
CA VAL A 549 17.62 -28.13 -0.40
C VAL A 549 17.01 -28.96 0.71
N GLY A 550 15.96 -28.45 1.37
CA GLY A 550 15.39 -29.16 2.51
C GLY A 550 14.10 -28.59 3.05
N THR A 551 13.75 -28.98 4.26
CA THR A 551 12.58 -28.46 4.99
C THR A 551 13.02 -27.75 6.26
N ILE A 552 12.20 -26.75 6.69
CA ILE A 552 12.33 -26.06 7.98
C ILE A 552 11.01 -26.16 8.72
N ARG A 553 10.99 -26.86 9.86
CA ARG A 553 9.78 -27.06 10.69
C ARG A 553 9.61 -25.86 11.62
N THR A 554 8.81 -24.89 11.19
CA THR A 554 8.53 -23.67 11.96
C THR A 554 7.54 -23.89 13.08
N GLN A 555 6.74 -24.96 13.03
CA GLN A 555 5.72 -25.33 14.02
C GLN A 555 4.74 -24.20 14.37
N LEU A 556 4.68 -23.14 13.55
CA LEU A 556 3.92 -21.92 13.81
C LEU A 556 2.42 -22.18 14.06
N ALA A 557 1.86 -23.23 13.46
CA ALA A 557 0.47 -23.58 13.59
C ALA A 557 0.15 -24.50 14.77
N LEU A 558 1.14 -24.96 15.50
CA LEU A 558 0.97 -25.79 16.70
C LEU A 558 0.69 -24.92 17.93
N ASP A 559 -0.11 -25.44 18.86
CA ASP A 559 -0.45 -24.75 20.09
C ASP A 559 0.79 -24.45 20.93
N ASN A 560 0.90 -23.21 21.42
CA ASN A 560 2.02 -22.68 22.21
C ASN A 560 3.38 -22.64 21.49
N MET A 561 3.44 -22.91 20.17
CA MET A 561 4.67 -22.91 19.38
C MET A 561 4.83 -21.66 18.49
N GLN A 562 3.90 -20.70 18.53
CA GLN A 562 3.85 -19.53 17.62
C GLN A 562 5.14 -18.70 17.63
N PHE A 563 5.82 -18.61 18.79
CA PHE A 563 7.10 -17.91 18.93
C PHE A 563 8.26 -18.89 19.12
N ALA A 564 8.06 -19.96 19.87
CA ALA A 564 9.10 -20.91 20.20
C ALA A 564 9.57 -21.73 18.99
N GLY A 565 8.64 -22.16 18.13
CA GLY A 565 8.94 -22.97 16.96
C GLY A 565 9.82 -22.25 15.93
N PRO A 566 9.40 -21.08 15.40
CA PRO A 566 10.24 -20.33 14.47
C PRO A 566 11.60 -19.94 15.05
N LYS A 567 11.65 -19.62 16.36
CA LYS A 567 12.91 -19.29 17.04
C LYS A 567 13.84 -20.49 17.12
N ALA A 568 13.35 -21.68 17.48
CA ALA A 568 14.16 -22.89 17.53
C ALA A 568 14.71 -23.24 16.13
N ALA A 569 13.86 -23.20 15.11
CA ALA A 569 14.27 -23.44 13.73
C ALA A 569 15.31 -22.43 13.23
N ALA A 570 15.19 -21.15 13.61
CA ALA A 570 16.16 -20.11 13.28
C ALA A 570 17.51 -20.35 13.95
N ILE A 571 17.53 -20.79 15.23
CA ILE A 571 18.77 -21.13 15.94
C ILE A 571 19.51 -22.26 15.23
N GLU A 572 18.82 -23.35 14.89
CA GLU A 572 19.44 -24.49 14.21
C GLU A 572 19.98 -24.11 12.82
N LEU A 573 19.18 -23.35 12.05
CA LEU A 573 19.64 -22.86 10.75
C LEU A 573 20.89 -21.98 10.90
N PHE A 574 20.93 -21.16 11.93
CA PHE A 574 22.09 -20.32 12.21
C PHE A 574 23.35 -21.15 12.54
N GLU A 575 23.20 -22.22 13.33
CA GLU A 575 24.35 -23.12 13.63
C GLU A 575 24.82 -23.86 12.37
N LEU A 576 23.92 -24.26 11.47
CA LEU A 576 24.30 -24.82 10.16
C LEU A 576 25.11 -23.82 9.31
N ILE A 577 24.67 -22.55 9.27
CA ILE A 577 25.37 -21.48 8.54
C ILE A 577 26.77 -21.22 9.10
N LYS A 578 26.88 -21.20 10.42
CA LYS A 578 28.16 -20.95 11.13
C LYS A 578 29.19 -22.04 10.87
N ASN A 579 28.73 -23.28 10.68
CA ASN A 579 29.60 -24.44 10.46
C ASN A 579 29.93 -24.69 8.97
N MET A 580 29.45 -23.88 8.05
CA MET A 580 29.81 -23.86 6.61
C MET A 580 31.09 -23.08 6.37
#